data_c6760f7a71cbbd49cb16f903cbbefe23
#
_entry.id   c6760f7a71cbbd49cb16f903cbbefe23
#
_cell.length_a   1.000
_cell.length_b   1.000
_cell.length_c   1.000
_cell.angle_alpha   90.00
_cell.angle_beta   90.00
_cell.angle_gamma   90.00
#
_symmetry.space_group_name_H-M   'P 1'
#
loop_
_entity.id
_entity.type
_entity.pdbx_description
1 polymer ?
#
loop_
_entity_poly.entity_id
_entity_poly.type
_entity_poly.pdbx_seq_one_letter_code
_entity_poly.pdbx_strand_id
1 'polypeptide(L)'
;DTDRSRGLGDVYKRQPVGFLLSGGLDSSLVCSIAAKKLGKPIRTFAIGMDTDAIDLKYARQTAEYLGSEHHEIIINRDMVISSLEEVIRLLGTWDITTIRASMGMYLLCKAIHEQTDVRVLLTGEISDELFGYKYTDYAPTADAFQQESQKRIRELYMYDVLRADRCISANS
;
A
#
# COMPACT_ATOMS: atom_id res chain seq x y z
N ASP A 1 28.67 -18.73 -8.97
CA ASP A 1 27.80 -17.78 -8.26
C ASP A 1 26.39 -17.88 -8.84
N THR A 2 25.67 -18.84 -8.32
CA THR A 2 24.31 -19.12 -8.77
C THR A 2 23.43 -17.97 -8.29
N ASP A 3 22.94 -17.21 -9.23
CA ASP A 3 22.05 -16.07 -9.06
C ASP A 3 20.82 -16.44 -8.18
N ARG A 4 20.98 -16.30 -6.86
CA ARG A 4 19.91 -16.52 -5.87
C ARG A 4 18.72 -15.59 -6.10
N SER A 5 18.90 -14.49 -6.82
CA SER A 5 17.82 -13.57 -7.18
C SER A 5 16.84 -14.17 -8.18
N ARG A 6 17.32 -15.04 -9.08
CA ARG A 6 16.43 -15.76 -10.02
C ARG A 6 15.53 -16.78 -9.32
N GLY A 7 16.03 -17.48 -8.32
CA GLY A 7 15.24 -18.47 -7.57
C GLY A 7 14.08 -17.84 -6.80
N LEU A 8 14.30 -16.71 -6.14
CA LEU A 8 13.25 -15.96 -5.46
C LEU A 8 12.22 -15.39 -6.44
N GLY A 9 12.67 -14.80 -7.55
CA GLY A 9 11.78 -14.28 -8.59
C GLY A 9 10.86 -15.37 -9.19
N ASP A 10 11.32 -16.59 -9.34
CA ASP A 10 10.50 -17.68 -9.84
C ASP A 10 9.49 -18.21 -8.81
N VAL A 11 9.82 -18.18 -7.53
CA VAL A 11 8.89 -18.50 -6.46
C VAL A 11 7.74 -17.49 -6.41
N TYR A 12 8.04 -16.19 -6.48
CA TYR A 12 7.01 -15.14 -6.49
C TYR A 12 6.16 -15.16 -7.76
N LYS A 13 6.72 -15.48 -8.92
CA LYS A 13 5.96 -15.58 -10.19
C LYS A 13 4.90 -16.68 -10.19
N ARG A 14 5.03 -17.69 -9.33
CA ARG A 14 4.09 -18.82 -9.22
C ARG A 14 3.04 -18.62 -8.13
N GLN A 15 3.21 -17.62 -7.25
CA GLN A 15 2.26 -17.37 -6.19
C GLN A 15 1.05 -16.58 -6.69
N PRO A 16 -0.13 -16.84 -6.14
CA PRO A 16 -1.32 -16.03 -6.41
C PRO A 16 -1.09 -14.57 -5.99
N VAL A 17 -1.23 -13.66 -6.95
CA VAL A 17 -1.00 -12.22 -6.76
C VAL A 17 -2.34 -11.49 -6.67
N GLY A 18 -2.46 -10.59 -5.71
CA GLY A 18 -3.54 -9.65 -5.55
C GLY A 18 -3.05 -8.20 -5.68
N PHE A 19 -3.98 -7.29 -5.86
CA PHE A 19 -3.69 -5.87 -6.05
C PHE A 19 -4.55 -5.05 -5.10
N LEU A 20 -3.96 -4.11 -4.37
CA LEU A 20 -4.72 -3.18 -3.56
C LEU A 20 -5.21 -2.03 -4.43
N LEU A 21 -6.52 -1.78 -4.40
CA LEU A 21 -7.19 -0.79 -5.23
C LEU A 21 -8.05 0.13 -4.37
N SER A 22 -7.58 1.35 -4.13
CA SER A 22 -8.34 2.39 -3.41
C SER A 22 -9.19 3.27 -4.32
N GLY A 23 -9.01 3.17 -5.65
CA GLY A 23 -9.60 4.10 -6.61
C GLY A 23 -8.85 5.42 -6.75
N GLY A 24 -7.78 5.65 -5.98
CA GLY A 24 -6.84 6.75 -6.18
C GLY A 24 -5.94 6.54 -7.40
N LEU A 25 -5.26 7.61 -7.84
CA LEU A 25 -4.43 7.59 -9.05
C LEU A 25 -3.39 6.46 -9.04
N ASP A 26 -2.61 6.35 -7.97
CA ASP A 26 -1.47 5.45 -7.88
C ASP A 26 -1.87 3.97 -7.92
N SER A 27 -2.82 3.59 -7.06
CA SER A 27 -3.35 2.23 -7.04
C SER A 27 -4.03 1.85 -8.35
N SER A 28 -4.76 2.78 -8.95
CA SER A 28 -5.44 2.57 -10.24
C SER A 28 -4.44 2.40 -11.39
N LEU A 29 -3.34 3.17 -11.36
CA LEU A 29 -2.27 3.05 -12.36
C LEU A 29 -1.57 1.69 -12.27
N VAL A 30 -1.21 1.26 -11.07
CA VAL A 30 -0.59 -0.06 -10.84
C VAL A 30 -1.50 -1.19 -11.35
N CYS A 31 -2.78 -1.15 -10.97
CA CYS A 31 -3.78 -2.14 -11.43
C CYS A 31 -3.96 -2.12 -12.95
N SER A 32 -4.00 -0.93 -13.57
CA SER A 32 -4.15 -0.78 -15.02
C SER A 32 -2.97 -1.35 -15.80
N ILE A 33 -1.76 -1.08 -15.33
CA ILE A 33 -0.54 -1.63 -15.93
C ILE A 33 -0.53 -3.16 -15.79
N ALA A 34 -0.91 -3.67 -14.62
CA ALA A 34 -0.96 -5.10 -14.37
C ALA A 34 -2.00 -5.81 -15.24
N ALA A 35 -3.22 -5.30 -15.31
CA ALA A 35 -4.30 -5.85 -16.13
C ALA A 35 -3.87 -5.89 -17.61
N LYS A 36 -3.29 -4.80 -18.11
CA LYS A 36 -2.79 -4.73 -19.50
C LYS A 36 -1.66 -5.72 -19.78
N LYS A 37 -0.70 -5.86 -18.83
CA LYS A 37 0.46 -6.74 -19.02
C LYS A 37 0.12 -8.22 -18.89
N LEU A 38 -0.80 -8.56 -17.98
CA LEU A 38 -1.17 -9.95 -17.73
C LEU A 38 -2.18 -10.47 -18.76
N GLY A 39 -2.94 -9.60 -19.43
CA GLY A 39 -3.93 -9.95 -20.44
C GLY A 39 -5.07 -10.86 -19.91
N LYS A 40 -5.30 -10.86 -18.61
CA LYS A 40 -6.34 -11.61 -17.91
C LYS A 40 -6.88 -10.81 -16.73
N PRO A 41 -8.10 -11.11 -16.24
CA PRO A 41 -8.62 -10.47 -15.05
C PRO A 41 -7.64 -10.58 -13.88
N ILE A 42 -7.43 -9.46 -13.18
CA ILE A 42 -6.62 -9.40 -11.97
C ILE A 42 -7.55 -9.41 -10.74
N ARG A 43 -7.07 -9.92 -9.62
CA ARG A 43 -7.80 -9.86 -8.35
C ARG A 43 -7.45 -8.58 -7.61
N THR A 44 -8.45 -7.74 -7.35
CA THR A 44 -8.30 -6.45 -6.68
C THR A 44 -9.02 -6.46 -5.35
N PHE A 45 -8.44 -5.77 -4.36
CA PHE A 45 -8.96 -5.70 -3.01
C PHE A 45 -9.05 -4.25 -2.55
N ALA A 46 -10.15 -3.89 -1.92
CA ALA A 46 -10.35 -2.60 -1.29
C ALA A 46 -10.92 -2.79 0.13
N ILE A 47 -10.69 -1.81 0.98
CA ILE A 47 -11.23 -1.77 2.34
C ILE A 47 -11.98 -0.48 2.55
N GLY A 48 -13.09 -0.52 3.28
CA GLY A 48 -13.86 0.66 3.64
C GLY A 48 -14.64 0.46 4.93
N MET A 49 -14.99 1.58 5.55
CA MET A 49 -15.88 1.59 6.72
C MET A 49 -17.32 1.33 6.28
N ASP A 50 -18.12 0.72 7.15
CA ASP A 50 -19.56 0.48 6.96
C ASP A 50 -20.39 1.77 6.93
N THR A 51 -19.86 2.87 7.46
CA THR A 51 -20.59 4.15 7.63
C THR A 51 -20.40 5.15 6.50
N ASP A 52 -19.28 5.09 5.78
CA ASP A 52 -19.00 5.99 4.64
C ASP A 52 -17.99 5.35 3.68
N ALA A 53 -18.48 4.79 2.61
CA ALA A 53 -17.70 4.01 1.68
C ALA A 53 -17.37 4.79 0.38
N ILE A 54 -17.04 6.09 0.49
CA ILE A 54 -16.74 6.90 -0.69
C ILE A 54 -15.53 6.33 -1.44
N ASP A 55 -14.53 5.85 -0.71
CA ASP A 55 -13.33 5.22 -1.29
C ASP A 55 -13.69 3.93 -2.03
N LEU A 56 -14.59 3.12 -1.49
CA LEU A 56 -15.07 1.90 -2.15
C LEU A 56 -15.81 2.21 -3.45
N LYS A 57 -16.52 3.34 -3.53
CA LYS A 57 -17.17 3.76 -4.76
C LYS A 57 -16.18 3.94 -5.90
N TYR A 58 -15.08 4.63 -5.66
CA TYR A 58 -14.05 4.86 -6.69
C TYR A 58 -13.26 3.58 -7.00
N ALA A 59 -12.99 2.77 -5.99
CA ALA A 59 -12.36 1.46 -6.19
C ALA A 59 -13.21 0.57 -7.10
N ARG A 60 -14.53 0.50 -6.85
CA ARG A 60 -15.50 -0.27 -7.67
C ARG A 60 -15.55 0.22 -9.10
N GLN A 61 -15.65 1.53 -9.33
CA GLN A 61 -15.65 2.11 -10.67
C GLN A 61 -14.38 1.75 -11.46
N THR A 62 -13.22 1.82 -10.80
CA THR A 62 -11.95 1.42 -11.42
C THR A 62 -11.91 -0.09 -11.70
N ALA A 63 -12.38 -0.89 -10.77
CA ALA A 63 -12.44 -2.34 -10.91
C ALA A 63 -13.33 -2.78 -12.08
N GLU A 64 -14.50 -2.16 -12.22
CA GLU A 64 -15.41 -2.37 -13.34
C GLU A 64 -14.77 -1.98 -14.68
N TYR A 65 -14.10 -0.83 -14.74
CA TYR A 65 -13.37 -0.39 -15.93
C TYR A 65 -12.26 -1.36 -16.34
N LEU A 66 -11.56 -1.93 -15.38
CA LEU A 66 -10.47 -2.89 -15.61
C LEU A 66 -10.95 -4.32 -15.87
N GLY A 67 -12.22 -4.62 -15.64
CA GLY A 67 -12.76 -5.99 -15.67
C GLY A 67 -12.09 -6.90 -14.64
N SER A 68 -11.73 -6.37 -13.46
CA SER A 68 -11.06 -7.12 -12.40
C SER A 68 -12.05 -7.92 -11.54
N GLU A 69 -11.56 -9.01 -10.95
CA GLU A 69 -12.26 -9.72 -9.85
C GLU A 69 -12.05 -8.91 -8.57
N HIS A 70 -13.05 -8.10 -8.22
CA HIS A 70 -12.96 -7.13 -7.13
C HIS A 70 -13.59 -7.64 -5.84
N HIS A 71 -12.83 -7.53 -4.74
CA HIS A 71 -13.25 -7.91 -3.40
C HIS A 71 -13.22 -6.70 -2.49
N GLU A 72 -14.35 -6.42 -1.83
CA GLU A 72 -14.48 -5.33 -0.87
C GLU A 72 -14.53 -5.89 0.55
N ILE A 73 -13.65 -5.39 1.40
CA ILE A 73 -13.60 -5.72 2.82
C ILE A 73 -14.25 -4.58 3.59
N ILE A 74 -15.40 -4.86 4.17
CA ILE A 74 -16.13 -3.88 4.99
C ILE A 74 -15.74 -4.07 6.44
N ILE A 75 -15.24 -3.00 7.05
CA ILE A 75 -14.86 -2.97 8.46
C ILE A 75 -15.77 -2.04 9.24
N ASN A 76 -15.91 -2.31 10.52
CA ASN A 76 -16.65 -1.48 11.46
C ASN A 76 -15.76 -1.03 12.62
N ARG A 77 -16.30 -0.15 13.46
CA ARG A 77 -15.60 0.40 14.61
C ARG A 77 -15.12 -0.69 15.58
N ASP A 78 -15.94 -1.72 15.81
CA ASP A 78 -15.61 -2.75 16.79
C ASP A 78 -14.45 -3.63 16.31
N MET A 79 -14.39 -3.92 15.02
CA MET A 79 -13.25 -4.62 14.40
C MET A 79 -11.96 -3.82 14.55
N VAL A 80 -12.01 -2.51 14.35
CA VAL A 80 -10.85 -1.62 14.53
C VAL A 80 -10.39 -1.63 15.98
N ILE A 81 -11.29 -1.44 16.94
CA ILE A 81 -10.96 -1.39 18.37
C ILE A 81 -10.40 -2.75 18.84
N SER A 82 -11.04 -3.85 18.48
CA SER A 82 -10.60 -5.19 18.88
C SER A 82 -9.23 -5.60 18.32
N SER A 83 -8.82 -5.01 17.20
CA SER A 83 -7.52 -5.29 16.58
C SER A 83 -6.38 -4.36 17.06
N LEU A 84 -6.68 -3.34 17.85
CA LEU A 84 -5.73 -2.29 18.22
C LEU A 84 -4.51 -2.83 18.99
N GLU A 85 -4.73 -3.68 19.98
CA GLU A 85 -3.65 -4.25 20.79
C GLU A 85 -2.71 -5.11 19.94
N GLU A 86 -3.25 -5.92 19.04
CA GLU A 86 -2.46 -6.75 18.16
C GLU A 86 -1.65 -5.92 17.15
N VAL A 87 -2.22 -4.87 16.59
CA VAL A 87 -1.50 -3.96 15.70
C VAL A 87 -0.35 -3.28 16.41
N ILE A 88 -0.55 -2.77 17.65
CA ILE A 88 0.51 -2.17 18.47
C ILE A 88 1.62 -3.19 18.71
N ARG A 89 1.27 -4.41 19.07
CA ARG A 89 2.23 -5.50 19.34
C ARG A 89 3.05 -5.85 18.09
N LEU A 90 2.41 -5.93 16.93
CA LEU A 90 3.08 -6.25 15.66
C LEU A 90 4.00 -5.13 15.18
N LEU A 91 3.58 -3.88 15.35
CA LEU A 91 4.37 -2.71 14.94
C LEU A 91 5.53 -2.40 15.90
N GLY A 92 5.41 -2.81 17.17
CA GLY A 92 6.41 -2.50 18.19
C GLY A 92 6.57 -1.01 18.48
N THR A 93 5.55 -0.19 18.22
CA THR A 93 5.58 1.26 18.40
C THR A 93 4.32 1.78 19.08
N TRP A 94 4.45 2.91 19.78
CA TRP A 94 3.35 3.67 20.38
C TRP A 94 3.02 4.95 19.58
N ASP A 95 3.65 5.14 18.43
CA ASP A 95 3.33 6.30 17.56
C ASP A 95 1.92 6.18 17.00
N ILE A 96 1.06 7.10 17.41
CA ILE A 96 -0.36 7.10 17.03
C ILE A 96 -0.58 7.24 15.53
N THR A 97 0.30 7.95 14.83
CA THR A 97 0.20 8.15 13.38
C THR A 97 0.45 6.85 12.64
N THR A 98 1.52 6.14 13.04
CA THR A 98 1.86 4.83 12.49
C THR A 98 0.79 3.79 12.77
N ILE A 99 0.31 3.72 14.03
CA ILE A 99 -0.76 2.77 14.41
C ILE A 99 -2.02 3.04 13.59
N ARG A 100 -2.48 4.28 13.54
CA ARG A 100 -3.69 4.66 12.79
C ARG A 100 -3.59 4.33 11.31
N ALA A 101 -2.46 4.63 10.68
CA ALA A 101 -2.23 4.35 9.26
C ALA A 101 -2.19 2.84 8.96
N SER A 102 -1.70 2.04 9.93
CA SER A 102 -1.54 0.60 9.74
C SER A 102 -2.80 -0.22 10.02
N MET A 103 -3.79 0.34 10.75
CA MET A 103 -5.02 -0.40 11.12
C MET A 103 -5.77 -0.95 9.90
N GLY A 104 -6.03 -0.10 8.92
CA GLY A 104 -6.74 -0.50 7.69
C GLY A 104 -5.95 -1.56 6.92
N MET A 105 -4.65 -1.38 6.77
CA MET A 105 -3.78 -2.33 6.07
C MET A 105 -3.73 -3.68 6.79
N TYR A 106 -3.64 -3.69 8.11
CA TYR A 106 -3.67 -4.91 8.90
C TYR A 106 -4.97 -5.69 8.69
N LEU A 107 -6.13 -5.02 8.82
CA LEU A 107 -7.44 -5.66 8.65
C LEU A 107 -7.66 -6.16 7.23
N LEU A 108 -7.22 -5.40 6.23
CA LEU A 108 -7.25 -5.79 4.83
C LEU A 108 -6.40 -7.04 4.57
N CYS A 109 -5.14 -7.02 5.00
CA CYS A 109 -4.24 -8.16 4.83
C CYS A 109 -4.73 -9.42 5.57
N LYS A 110 -5.28 -9.25 6.78
CA LYS A 110 -5.89 -10.34 7.55
C LYS A 110 -7.05 -10.96 6.79
N ALA A 111 -7.98 -10.15 6.30
CA ALA A 111 -9.14 -10.65 5.54
C ALA A 111 -8.71 -11.35 4.24
N ILE A 112 -7.75 -10.81 3.51
CA ILE A 112 -7.20 -11.45 2.30
C ILE A 112 -6.56 -12.80 2.63
N HIS A 113 -5.78 -12.87 3.71
CA HIS A 113 -5.14 -14.11 4.14
C HIS A 113 -6.14 -15.20 4.55
N GLU A 114 -7.21 -14.81 5.24
CA GLU A 114 -8.23 -15.74 5.74
C GLU A 114 -9.20 -16.20 4.64
N GLN A 115 -9.49 -15.35 3.66
CA GLN A 115 -10.54 -15.58 2.67
C GLN A 115 -10.03 -16.01 1.30
N THR A 116 -8.72 -15.90 1.05
CA THR A 116 -8.14 -16.17 -0.28
C THR A 116 -6.83 -16.96 -0.21
N ASP A 117 -6.40 -17.43 -1.37
CA ASP A 117 -5.09 -18.05 -1.59
C ASP A 117 -3.98 -17.05 -1.94
N VAL A 118 -4.28 -15.75 -2.01
CA VAL A 118 -3.32 -14.70 -2.34
C VAL A 118 -2.19 -14.65 -1.33
N ARG A 119 -0.96 -14.56 -1.83
CA ARG A 119 0.27 -14.52 -1.01
C ARG A 119 1.17 -13.34 -1.32
N VAL A 120 0.94 -12.66 -2.42
CA VAL A 120 1.68 -11.47 -2.84
C VAL A 120 0.69 -10.36 -3.15
N LEU A 121 0.92 -9.17 -2.60
CA LEU A 121 0.13 -7.99 -2.87
C LEU A 121 0.99 -6.93 -3.57
N LEU A 122 0.47 -6.37 -4.64
CA LEU A 122 1.01 -5.17 -5.28
C LEU A 122 0.16 -3.96 -4.89
N THR A 123 0.82 -2.88 -4.55
CA THR A 123 0.20 -1.67 -4.01
C THR A 123 0.66 -0.43 -4.75
N GLY A 124 -0.04 0.68 -4.59
CA GLY A 124 0.39 2.01 -5.02
C GLY A 124 1.22 2.77 -3.97
N GLU A 125 1.61 2.11 -2.88
CA GLU A 125 2.44 2.72 -1.84
C GLU A 125 3.78 3.22 -2.40
N ILE A 126 4.37 4.23 -1.74
CA ILE A 126 5.64 4.86 -2.12
C ILE A 126 5.53 5.77 -3.36
N SER A 127 4.39 5.84 -4.02
CA SER A 127 4.24 6.71 -5.20
C SER A 127 4.48 8.18 -4.88
N ASP A 128 4.00 8.65 -3.73
CA ASP A 128 4.17 10.02 -3.26
C ASP A 128 5.65 10.37 -3.03
N GLU A 129 6.42 9.42 -2.51
CA GLU A 129 7.85 9.58 -2.28
C GLU A 129 8.66 9.60 -3.57
N LEU A 130 8.21 8.85 -4.59
CA LEU A 130 8.90 8.74 -5.87
C LEU A 130 8.56 9.88 -6.84
N PHE A 131 7.28 10.25 -6.92
CA PHE A 131 6.76 11.17 -7.94
C PHE A 131 6.44 12.56 -7.39
N GLY A 132 6.52 12.76 -6.09
CA GLY A 132 6.23 14.01 -5.40
C GLY A 132 4.82 14.05 -4.80
N TYR A 133 4.70 14.82 -3.75
CA TYR A 133 3.47 15.10 -3.01
C TYR A 133 3.60 16.47 -2.35
N LYS A 134 2.66 16.84 -1.52
CA LYS A 134 2.59 18.16 -0.84
C LYS A 134 3.91 18.66 -0.26
N TYR A 135 4.82 17.78 0.15
CA TYR A 135 6.14 18.18 0.70
C TYR A 135 7.10 18.69 -0.38
N THR A 136 6.91 18.29 -1.63
CA THR A 136 7.74 18.71 -2.75
C THR A 136 7.20 19.93 -3.48
N ASP A 137 5.92 20.29 -3.24
CA ASP A 137 5.26 21.45 -3.83
C ASP A 137 5.87 22.80 -3.38
N TYR A 138 6.65 22.78 -2.29
CA TYR A 138 7.38 23.95 -1.81
C TYR A 138 8.71 24.21 -2.53
N ALA A 139 9.09 23.40 -3.50
CA ALA A 139 10.29 23.62 -4.28
C ALA A 139 10.17 24.94 -5.08
N PRO A 140 11.14 25.85 -4.95
CA PRO A 140 11.03 27.19 -5.54
C PRO A 140 11.12 27.19 -7.06
N THR A 141 11.68 26.13 -7.66
CA THR A 141 11.84 25.99 -9.11
C THR A 141 11.65 24.53 -9.54
N ALA A 142 11.39 24.29 -10.82
CA ALA A 142 11.31 22.94 -11.39
C ALA A 142 12.62 22.17 -11.23
N ASP A 143 13.77 22.84 -11.36
CA ASP A 143 15.08 22.22 -11.16
C ASP A 143 15.29 21.77 -9.70
N ALA A 144 14.90 22.62 -8.74
CA ALA A 144 14.96 22.28 -7.32
C ALA A 144 14.03 21.10 -6.99
N PHE A 145 12.84 21.04 -7.57
CA PHE A 145 11.93 19.92 -7.46
C PHE A 145 12.56 18.63 -8.00
N GLN A 146 13.14 18.69 -9.18
CA GLN A 146 13.80 17.55 -9.82
C GLN A 146 14.98 17.02 -8.99
N GLN A 147 15.81 17.93 -8.46
CA GLN A 147 16.94 17.56 -7.61
C GLN A 147 16.49 16.88 -6.30
N GLU A 148 15.47 17.42 -5.63
CA GLU A 148 14.92 16.84 -4.42
C GLU A 148 14.30 15.46 -4.70
N SER A 149 13.54 15.32 -5.79
CA SER A 149 12.95 14.03 -6.17
C SER A 149 14.02 12.97 -6.46
N GLN A 150 15.08 13.33 -7.18
CA GLN A 150 16.19 12.42 -7.43
C GLN A 150 16.96 12.05 -6.14
N LYS A 151 17.11 12.99 -5.20
CA LYS A 151 17.69 12.71 -3.90
C LYS A 151 16.85 11.70 -3.13
N ARG A 152 15.53 11.89 -3.05
CA ARG A 152 14.61 10.97 -2.36
C ARG A 152 14.64 9.57 -2.94
N ILE A 153 14.69 9.43 -4.26
CA ILE A 153 14.84 8.12 -4.92
C ILE A 153 16.14 7.44 -4.49
N ARG A 154 17.26 8.17 -4.42
CA ARG A 154 18.55 7.61 -3.97
C ARG A 154 18.55 7.21 -2.50
N GLU A 155 17.82 7.93 -1.66
CA GLU A 155 17.76 7.75 -0.22
C GLU A 155 16.55 6.92 0.25
N LEU A 156 15.76 6.37 -0.69
CA LEU A 156 14.51 5.67 -0.39
C LEU A 156 14.69 4.51 0.59
N TYR A 157 15.82 3.79 0.50
CA TYR A 157 16.15 2.69 1.42
C TYR A 157 16.35 3.12 2.88
N MET A 158 16.57 4.41 3.13
CA MET A 158 16.72 4.98 4.47
C MET A 158 15.42 5.59 5.00
N TYR A 159 14.38 5.64 4.20
CA TYR A 159 13.16 6.38 4.55
C TYR A 159 12.49 5.84 5.81
N ASP A 160 12.39 4.53 5.93
CA ASP A 160 11.82 3.88 7.12
C ASP A 160 12.72 4.03 8.35
N VAL A 161 14.01 3.96 8.17
CA VAL A 161 15.00 4.14 9.26
C VAL A 161 14.93 5.56 9.83
N LEU A 162 14.84 6.57 8.97
CA LEU A 162 14.71 7.97 9.40
C LEU A 162 13.36 8.25 10.08
N ARG A 163 12.31 7.52 9.71
CA ARG A 163 11.00 7.61 10.34
C ARG A 163 10.99 6.93 11.71
N ALA A 164 11.65 5.77 11.85
CA ALA A 164 11.81 5.07 13.12
C ALA A 164 12.64 5.89 14.12
N ASP A 165 13.69 6.55 13.66
CA ASP A 165 14.54 7.41 14.50
C ASP A 165 13.76 8.60 15.09
N ARG A 166 12.81 9.17 14.38
CA ARG A 166 11.92 10.21 14.91
C ARG A 166 11.02 9.70 16.03
N CYS A 167 10.61 8.45 15.99
CA CYS A 167 9.80 7.84 17.06
C CYS A 167 10.63 7.59 18.32
N ILE A 168 11.91 7.26 18.18
CA ILE A 168 12.83 7.02 19.30
C ILE A 168 13.24 8.35 19.94
N SER A 169 13.53 9.39 19.15
CA SER A 169 13.96 10.70 19.65
C SER A 169 12.84 11.52 20.31
N ALA A 170 11.56 11.22 20.01
CA ALA A 170 10.44 11.87 20.65
C ALA A 170 10.13 11.32 22.05
N ASN A 171 10.75 10.21 22.46
CA ASN A 171 10.56 9.52 23.74
C ASN A 171 11.82 9.55 24.64
N SER A 172 12.83 10.32 24.29
CA SER A 172 14.07 10.52 25.08
C SER A 172 14.12 11.89 25.73
#